data_07b6c298477aadd7a75fb6e05fa92e78
#
_entry.id   07b6c298477aadd7a75fb6e05fa92e78
#
_cell.length_a   1.000
_cell.length_b   1.000
_cell.length_c   1.000
_cell.angle_alpha   90.00
_cell.angle_beta   90.00
_cell.angle_gamma   90.00
#
_symmetry.space_group_name_H-M   'P 1'
#
loop_
_entity.id
_entity.type
_entity.pdbx_description
1 polymer ?
#
loop_
_entity_poly.entity_id
_entity_poly.type
_entity_poly.pdbx_seq_one_letter_code
_entity_poly.pdbx_strand_id
1 'polypeptide(L)'
;MRKILFLLLLLFATFLLAACNSSTLSISKMDVIPNNVQDKIDPSHTLQLIDDGEDIAYIVYQSKGTIAVDLEEQGDTLKVKLDETNKKDGAIEQHVYKLTLNPEHEAIDILINGKSTPIDNVTVL
;
A
#
# COMPACT_ATOMS: atom_id res chain seq x y z
N MET A 1 -47.46 0.71 -6.31
CA MET A 1 -46.46 1.55 -5.65
C MET A 1 -45.60 0.79 -4.62
N ARG A 2 -46.20 0.07 -3.70
CA ARG A 2 -45.42 -0.65 -2.68
C ARG A 2 -44.47 -1.74 -3.23
N LYS A 3 -44.86 -2.42 -4.32
CA LYS A 3 -44.03 -3.45 -4.96
C LYS A 3 -42.80 -2.88 -5.68
N ILE A 4 -42.92 -1.66 -6.21
CA ILE A 4 -41.80 -1.02 -6.91
C ILE A 4 -40.76 -0.51 -5.92
N LEU A 5 -41.19 -0.02 -4.76
CA LEU A 5 -40.30 0.39 -3.67
C LEU A 5 -39.52 -0.80 -3.09
N PHE A 6 -40.15 -1.97 -3.01
CA PHE A 6 -39.51 -3.20 -2.52
C PHE A 6 -38.44 -3.70 -3.50
N LEU A 7 -38.71 -3.62 -4.81
CA LEU A 7 -37.74 -3.99 -5.86
C LEU A 7 -36.54 -3.07 -5.87
N LEU A 8 -36.76 -1.76 -5.69
CA LEU A 8 -35.68 -0.78 -5.61
C LEU A 8 -34.78 -1.00 -4.40
N LEU A 9 -35.34 -1.35 -3.25
CA LEU A 9 -34.60 -1.68 -2.05
C LEU A 9 -33.76 -2.95 -2.21
N LEU A 10 -34.28 -3.97 -2.86
CA LEU A 10 -33.57 -5.22 -3.16
C LEU A 10 -32.39 -4.99 -4.13
N LEU A 11 -32.58 -4.20 -5.16
CA LEU A 11 -31.52 -3.84 -6.11
C LEU A 11 -30.40 -3.05 -5.42
N PHE A 12 -30.75 -2.15 -4.53
CA PHE A 12 -29.78 -1.36 -3.77
C PHE A 12 -28.94 -2.22 -2.82
N ALA A 13 -29.57 -3.17 -2.13
CA ALA A 13 -28.88 -4.11 -1.24
C ALA A 13 -27.93 -5.04 -2.00
N THR A 14 -28.31 -5.49 -3.18
CA THR A 14 -27.45 -6.33 -4.04
C THR A 14 -26.23 -5.55 -4.54
N PHE A 15 -26.38 -4.29 -4.86
CA PHE A 15 -25.29 -3.41 -5.30
C PHE A 15 -24.27 -3.17 -4.17
N LEU A 16 -24.73 -2.97 -2.93
CA LEU A 16 -23.88 -2.81 -1.76
C LEU A 16 -23.05 -4.06 -1.47
N LEU A 17 -23.63 -5.25 -1.62
CA LEU A 17 -22.93 -6.52 -1.45
C LEU A 17 -21.83 -6.73 -2.50
N ALA A 18 -22.07 -6.35 -3.75
CA ALA A 18 -21.08 -6.42 -4.82
C ALA A 18 -19.90 -5.46 -4.57
N ALA A 19 -20.17 -4.26 -4.03
CA ALA A 19 -19.14 -3.29 -3.69
C ALA A 19 -18.26 -3.74 -2.53
N CYS A 20 -18.80 -4.46 -1.54
CA CYS A 20 -18.06 -4.96 -0.39
C CYS A 20 -17.09 -6.10 -0.74
N ASN A 21 -17.33 -6.83 -1.83
CA ASN A 21 -16.51 -7.97 -2.24
C ASN A 21 -15.37 -7.61 -3.21
N SER A 22 -15.22 -6.36 -3.60
CA SER A 22 -14.37 -5.97 -4.74
C SER A 22 -12.95 -5.51 -4.38
N SER A 23 -12.58 -5.41 -3.09
CA SER A 23 -11.27 -4.86 -2.76
C SER A 23 -10.59 -5.62 -1.63
N THR A 24 -9.46 -6.27 -1.96
CA THR A 24 -8.50 -6.82 -1.00
C THR A 24 -7.33 -5.86 -0.76
N LEU A 25 -7.31 -4.74 -1.46
CA LEU A 25 -6.22 -3.77 -1.42
C LEU A 25 -6.14 -3.08 -0.06
N SER A 26 -4.98 -3.15 0.59
CA SER A 26 -4.74 -2.46 1.86
C SER A 26 -3.25 -2.19 2.07
N ILE A 27 -2.96 -1.16 2.86
CA ILE A 27 -1.61 -0.87 3.32
C ILE A 27 -1.63 -0.60 4.82
N SER A 28 -0.68 -1.17 5.55
CA SER A 28 -0.57 -0.96 6.99
C SER A 28 0.88 -0.88 7.41
N LYS A 29 1.16 0.00 8.38
CA LYS A 29 2.49 0.08 8.98
C LYS A 29 2.73 -1.12 9.88
N MET A 30 3.93 -1.69 9.80
CA MET A 30 4.33 -2.82 10.61
C MET A 30 5.23 -2.38 11.76
N ASP A 31 4.83 -2.72 12.98
CA ASP A 31 5.65 -2.49 14.17
C ASP A 31 6.59 -3.67 14.42
N VAL A 32 6.14 -4.88 14.09
CA VAL A 32 6.94 -6.10 14.18
C VAL A 32 7.18 -6.62 12.77
N ILE A 33 8.44 -6.76 12.40
CA ILE A 33 8.84 -7.16 11.05
C ILE A 33 9.22 -8.64 11.07
N PRO A 34 8.63 -9.48 10.21
CA PRO A 34 9.03 -10.89 10.12
C PRO A 34 10.51 -11.04 9.80
N ASN A 35 11.16 -12.05 10.36
CA ASN A 35 12.59 -12.27 10.20
C ASN A 35 13.02 -12.43 8.73
N ASN A 36 12.22 -13.12 7.93
CA ASN A 36 12.51 -13.30 6.51
C ASN A 36 12.47 -11.99 5.72
N VAL A 37 11.62 -11.06 6.12
CA VAL A 37 11.57 -9.70 5.54
C VAL A 37 12.77 -8.89 6.01
N GLN A 38 13.05 -8.91 7.31
CA GLN A 38 14.17 -8.17 7.89
C GLN A 38 15.50 -8.57 7.26
N ASP A 39 15.67 -9.86 6.95
CA ASP A 39 16.89 -10.39 6.32
C ASP A 39 17.10 -9.83 4.90
N LYS A 40 16.06 -9.38 4.24
CA LYS A 40 16.12 -8.80 2.90
C LYS A 40 16.28 -7.28 2.90
N ILE A 41 16.13 -6.63 4.03
CA ILE A 41 16.28 -5.19 4.12
C ILE A 41 17.75 -4.81 4.10
N ASP A 42 18.11 -3.93 3.15
CA ASP A 42 19.44 -3.34 3.07
C ASP A 42 19.37 -1.89 3.59
N PRO A 43 20.03 -1.59 4.73
CA PRO A 43 19.95 -0.26 5.31
C PRO A 43 20.65 0.83 4.47
N SER A 44 21.40 0.46 3.44
CA SER A 44 22.03 1.41 2.53
C SER A 44 21.08 2.00 1.50
N HIS A 45 19.90 1.40 1.32
CA HIS A 45 18.89 1.87 0.38
C HIS A 45 17.80 2.68 1.09
N THR A 46 17.40 3.79 0.48
CA THR A 46 16.34 4.66 1.04
C THR A 46 14.95 4.06 0.83
N LEU A 47 14.69 3.51 -0.36
CA LEU A 47 13.39 2.96 -0.72
C LEU A 47 13.56 1.57 -1.32
N GLN A 48 12.91 0.59 -0.71
CA GLN A 48 12.98 -0.81 -1.13
C GLN A 48 11.60 -1.43 -1.24
N LEU A 49 11.48 -2.38 -2.16
CA LEU A 49 10.30 -3.23 -2.30
C LEU A 49 10.70 -4.68 -2.13
N ILE A 50 10.03 -5.40 -1.24
CA ILE A 50 10.24 -6.81 -1.01
C ILE A 50 8.93 -7.54 -1.30
N ASP A 51 8.92 -8.37 -2.35
CA ASP A 51 7.75 -9.11 -2.79
C ASP A 51 7.75 -10.49 -2.15
N ASP A 52 6.62 -10.93 -1.62
CA ASP A 52 6.51 -12.27 -1.06
C ASP A 52 6.26 -13.35 -2.12
N GLY A 53 6.10 -12.95 -3.38
CA GLY A 53 5.82 -13.86 -4.48
C GLY A 53 4.34 -14.14 -4.71
N GLU A 54 3.46 -13.62 -3.86
CA GLU A 54 2.01 -13.78 -3.95
C GLU A 54 1.33 -12.40 -4.00
N ASP A 55 0.48 -12.11 -3.03
CA ASP A 55 -0.34 -10.90 -3.04
C ASP A 55 0.20 -9.81 -2.09
N ILE A 56 1.34 -10.03 -1.47
CA ILE A 56 1.89 -9.12 -0.47
C ILE A 56 3.25 -8.58 -0.91
N ALA A 57 3.40 -7.27 -0.79
CA ALA A 57 4.67 -6.58 -0.95
C ALA A 57 4.97 -5.76 0.30
N TYR A 58 6.23 -5.70 0.67
CA TYR A 58 6.68 -4.87 1.78
C TYR A 58 7.44 -3.68 1.23
N ILE A 59 7.01 -2.49 1.62
CA ILE A 59 7.68 -1.24 1.25
C ILE A 59 8.50 -0.78 2.43
N VAL A 60 9.80 -0.61 2.22
CA VAL A 60 10.73 -0.15 3.25
C VAL A 60 11.22 1.24 2.86
N TYR A 61 10.91 2.22 3.70
CA TYR A 61 11.34 3.60 3.50
C TYR A 61 12.11 4.09 4.72
N GLN A 62 13.32 4.57 4.50
CA GLN A 62 14.15 5.11 5.57
C GLN A 62 14.06 6.63 5.56
N SER A 63 13.66 7.20 6.69
CA SER A 63 13.39 8.62 6.81
C SER A 63 13.61 9.12 8.24
N LYS A 64 13.96 10.40 8.35
CA LYS A 64 14.03 11.11 9.62
C LYS A 64 12.69 11.73 10.02
N GLY A 65 11.69 11.64 9.18
CA GLY A 65 10.40 12.28 9.36
C GLY A 65 9.30 11.35 9.82
N THR A 66 8.12 11.92 9.94
CA THR A 66 6.87 11.19 10.15
C THR A 66 6.24 10.91 8.79
N ILE A 67 5.78 9.70 8.57
CA ILE A 67 5.26 9.25 7.27
C ILE A 67 3.76 9.02 7.39
N ALA A 68 2.99 9.68 6.54
CA ALA A 68 1.58 9.38 6.29
C ALA A 68 1.47 8.58 5.00
N VAL A 69 0.65 7.54 5.00
CA VAL A 69 0.54 6.60 3.88
C VAL A 69 -0.87 6.61 3.34
N ASP A 70 -1.00 6.61 2.02
CA ASP A 70 -2.29 6.49 1.33
C ASP A 70 -2.12 5.71 0.03
N LEU A 71 -3.21 5.16 -0.47
CA LEU A 71 -3.26 4.40 -1.73
C LEU A 71 -4.22 5.07 -2.70
N GLU A 72 -3.82 5.09 -3.98
CA GLU A 72 -4.68 5.57 -5.06
C GLU A 72 -4.58 4.61 -6.24
N GLU A 73 -5.71 4.17 -6.75
CA GLU A 73 -5.78 3.35 -7.95
C GLU A 73 -5.95 4.24 -9.18
N GLN A 74 -5.10 4.04 -10.18
CA GLN A 74 -5.21 4.73 -11.46
C GLN A 74 -5.01 3.73 -12.60
N GLY A 75 -6.11 3.20 -13.13
CA GLY A 75 -6.06 2.14 -14.13
C GLY A 75 -5.35 0.90 -13.60
N ASP A 76 -4.33 0.43 -14.30
CA ASP A 76 -3.53 -0.73 -13.92
C ASP A 76 -2.41 -0.38 -12.93
N THR A 77 -2.27 0.89 -12.57
CA THR A 77 -1.22 1.36 -11.67
C THR A 77 -1.76 1.62 -10.29
N LEU A 78 -1.09 1.07 -9.29
CA LEU A 78 -1.33 1.37 -7.90
C LEU A 78 -0.33 2.43 -7.45
N LYS A 79 -0.83 3.58 -7.01
CA LYS A 79 0.01 4.64 -6.45
C LYS A 79 0.05 4.51 -4.94
N VAL A 80 1.25 4.35 -4.41
CA VAL A 80 1.51 4.37 -2.97
C VAL A 80 2.06 5.74 -2.61
N LYS A 81 1.30 6.48 -1.81
CA LYS A 81 1.66 7.84 -1.43
C LYS A 81 2.30 7.85 -0.05
N LEU A 82 3.53 8.28 0.03
CA LEU A 82 4.27 8.45 1.27
C LEU A 82 4.53 9.94 1.48
N ASP A 83 3.80 10.55 2.41
CA ASP A 83 3.97 11.97 2.74
C ASP A 83 4.83 12.11 3.98
N GLU A 84 6.01 12.67 3.80
CA GLU A 84 7.00 12.85 4.84
C GLU A 84 6.92 14.26 5.40
N THR A 85 6.72 14.36 6.73
CA THR A 85 6.65 15.63 7.45
C THR A 85 7.52 15.57 8.69
N ASN A 86 7.76 16.74 9.32
CA ASN A 86 8.48 16.85 10.59
C ASN A 86 9.85 16.17 10.60
N LYS A 87 10.65 16.42 9.54
CA LYS A 87 12.03 15.93 9.50
C LYS A 87 12.80 16.46 10.70
N LYS A 88 13.28 15.55 11.52
CA LYS A 88 14.05 15.88 12.71
C LYS A 88 15.54 15.71 12.44
N ASP A 89 16.34 16.57 13.05
CA ASP A 89 17.78 16.32 13.13
C ASP A 89 18.00 15.12 14.06
N GLY A 90 18.35 13.98 13.51
CA GLY A 90 18.53 12.79 14.29
C GLY A 90 18.72 11.55 13.45
N ALA A 91 18.52 10.38 14.06
CA ALA A 91 18.72 9.10 13.43
C ALA A 91 17.62 8.81 12.41
N ILE A 92 18.00 8.20 11.30
CA ILE A 92 17.08 7.68 10.30
C ILE A 92 16.30 6.52 10.90
N GLU A 93 14.98 6.55 10.76
CA GLU A 93 14.09 5.47 11.17
C GLU A 93 13.67 4.64 9.96
N GLN A 94 13.57 3.33 10.19
CA GLN A 94 13.10 2.39 9.20
C GLN A 94 11.59 2.26 9.29
N HIS A 95 10.89 2.62 8.21
CA HIS A 95 9.43 2.48 8.11
C HIS A 95 9.13 1.31 7.18
N VAL A 96 8.37 0.33 7.66
CA VAL A 96 7.99 -0.84 6.88
C VAL A 96 6.47 -0.89 6.77
N TYR A 97 5.98 -1.03 5.55
CA TYR A 97 4.56 -1.11 5.24
C TYR A 97 4.25 -2.42 4.54
N LYS A 98 3.21 -3.09 5.02
CA LYS A 98 2.68 -4.28 4.37
C LYS A 98 1.59 -3.85 3.40
N LEU A 99 1.82 -4.08 2.13
CA LEU A 99 0.90 -3.77 1.05
C LEU A 99 0.26 -5.07 0.57
N THR A 100 -1.06 -5.18 0.72
CA THR A 100 -1.81 -6.28 0.15
C THR A 100 -2.31 -5.86 -1.22
N LEU A 101 -1.88 -6.59 -2.24
CA LEU A 101 -2.11 -6.26 -3.64
C LEU A 101 -3.40 -6.90 -4.15
N ASN A 102 -4.00 -6.24 -5.13
CA ASN A 102 -5.06 -6.79 -5.94
C ASN A 102 -4.45 -7.27 -7.27
N PRO A 103 -4.81 -8.47 -7.78
CA PRO A 103 -4.24 -9.00 -9.02
C PRO A 103 -4.52 -8.14 -10.26
N GLU A 104 -5.41 -7.16 -10.17
CA GLU A 104 -5.70 -6.23 -11.26
C GLU A 104 -4.60 -5.20 -11.52
N HIS A 105 -3.69 -4.98 -10.57
CA HIS A 105 -2.64 -4.00 -10.72
C HIS A 105 -1.37 -4.63 -11.31
N GLU A 106 -0.89 -4.06 -12.41
CA GLU A 106 0.32 -4.49 -13.11
C GLU A 106 1.56 -3.68 -12.71
N ALA A 107 1.36 -2.47 -12.18
CA ALA A 107 2.44 -1.56 -11.83
C ALA A 107 2.20 -0.90 -10.48
N ILE A 108 3.30 -0.66 -9.76
CA ILE A 108 3.31 0.11 -8.50
C ILE A 108 4.15 1.36 -8.73
N ASP A 109 3.56 2.52 -8.43
CA ASP A 109 4.25 3.80 -8.46
C ASP A 109 4.29 4.38 -7.05
N ILE A 110 5.49 4.61 -6.53
CA ILE A 110 5.66 5.16 -5.18
C ILE A 110 5.90 6.65 -5.28
N LEU A 111 5.01 7.43 -4.66
CA LEU A 111 5.08 8.88 -4.63
C LEU A 111 5.52 9.34 -3.25
N ILE A 112 6.65 10.00 -3.18
CA ILE A 112 7.15 10.62 -1.96
C ILE A 112 6.89 12.13 -2.06
N ASN A 113 6.04 12.64 -1.17
CA ASN A 113 5.58 14.04 -1.20
C ASN A 113 5.01 14.44 -2.56
N GLY A 114 4.19 13.54 -3.14
CA GLY A 114 3.54 13.77 -4.42
C GLY A 114 4.43 13.57 -5.65
N LYS A 115 5.69 13.16 -5.46
CA LYS A 115 6.65 12.98 -6.54
C LYS A 115 6.97 11.51 -6.75
N SER A 116 6.81 11.01 -7.98
CA SER A 116 7.18 9.66 -8.35
C SER A 116 8.67 9.43 -8.07
N THR A 117 8.97 8.39 -7.29
CA THR A 117 10.32 8.13 -6.79
C THR A 117 10.74 6.72 -7.19
N PRO A 118 11.92 6.56 -7.81
CA PRO A 118 12.45 5.25 -8.15
C PRO A 118 12.70 4.39 -6.92
N ILE A 119 12.41 3.10 -7.05
CA ILE A 119 12.72 2.11 -6.01
C ILE A 119 14.18 1.71 -6.17
N ASP A 120 14.96 1.84 -5.10
CA ASP A 120 16.41 1.57 -5.14
C ASP A 120 16.72 0.09 -5.30
N ASN A 121 15.90 -0.77 -4.71
CA ASN A 121 16.11 -2.20 -4.75
C ASN A 121 14.78 -2.95 -4.65
N VAL A 122 14.62 -3.97 -5.49
CA VAL A 122 13.48 -4.88 -5.48
C VAL A 122 13.98 -6.28 -5.25
N THR A 123 13.47 -6.94 -4.23
CA THR A 123 13.82 -8.33 -3.92
C THR A 123 12.58 -9.19 -3.77
N VAL A 124 12.76 -10.50 -3.83
CA VAL A 124 11.68 -11.49 -3.64
C VAL A 124 12.05 -12.39 -2.47
N LEU A 125 11.07 -12.67 -1.62
CA LEU A 125 11.25 -13.61 -0.50
C LEU A 125 11.42 -15.04 -0.97
#